data_70037386ca8e4731310ee627e541a9c1
#
_entry.id   70037386ca8e4731310ee627e541a9c1
#
_cell.length_a   1.000
_cell.length_b   1.000
_cell.length_c   1.000
_cell.angle_alpha   90.00
_cell.angle_beta   90.00
_cell.angle_gamma   90.00
#
_symmetry.space_group_name_H-M   'P 1'
#
loop_
_entity.id
_entity.type
_entity.pdbx_description
1 polymer ?
#
loop_
_entity_poly.entity_id
_entity_poly.type
_entity_poly.pdbx_seq_one_letter_code
_entity_poly.pdbx_strand_id
1 'polypeptide(L)'
;MMRWLLLFLGGALLGGIVHLATVIIMPRTATQDAYSRLARIAPVNTVISLPAPTPGGATMPFMDPAFATAICRYDLSKGTLKLTVPVSLAYTSISFYTRYDVAYYAINDRAAGRRVIELELMTVDQHNQIPEDEDVTAADRLIVDSPTLTGLIAIRALAPEARLMPTAQSTIAAAQCKQQDEPKSAR
;
A
#
# COMPACT_ATOMS: atom_id res chain seq x y z
N MET A 1 -34.58 -42.01 -6.41
CA MET A 1 -34.52 -40.58 -5.95
C MET A 1 -33.31 -40.34 -5.07
N MET A 2 -33.07 -41.07 -3.99
CA MET A 2 -31.96 -40.90 -3.04
C MET A 2 -30.59 -40.80 -3.69
N ARG A 3 -30.24 -41.65 -4.66
CA ARG A 3 -28.93 -41.65 -5.35
C ARG A 3 -28.67 -40.33 -6.10
N TRP A 4 -29.69 -39.81 -6.78
CA TRP A 4 -29.57 -38.52 -7.49
C TRP A 4 -29.41 -37.35 -6.56
N LEU A 5 -30.11 -37.35 -5.40
CA LEU A 5 -29.94 -36.34 -4.36
C LEU A 5 -28.52 -36.35 -3.79
N LEU A 6 -27.96 -37.52 -3.51
CA LEU A 6 -26.58 -37.66 -2.99
C LEU A 6 -25.55 -37.18 -4.03
N LEU A 7 -25.75 -37.50 -5.31
CA LEU A 7 -24.86 -37.02 -6.38
C LEU A 7 -24.92 -35.50 -6.53
N PHE A 8 -26.13 -34.92 -6.47
CA PHE A 8 -26.31 -33.47 -6.52
C PHE A 8 -25.65 -32.77 -5.31
N LEU A 9 -25.86 -33.30 -4.12
CA LEU A 9 -25.26 -32.75 -2.88
C LEU A 9 -23.74 -32.86 -2.91
N GLY A 10 -23.20 -34.00 -3.35
CA GLY A 10 -21.76 -34.22 -3.51
C GLY A 10 -21.15 -33.26 -4.55
N GLY A 11 -21.83 -33.08 -5.67
CA GLY A 11 -21.41 -32.11 -6.71
C GLY A 11 -21.42 -30.66 -6.22
N ALA A 12 -22.47 -30.27 -5.49
CA ALA A 12 -22.57 -28.93 -4.92
C ALA A 12 -21.46 -28.68 -3.87
N LEU A 13 -21.19 -29.65 -3.00
CA LEU A 13 -20.12 -29.56 -2.01
C LEU A 13 -18.75 -29.44 -2.68
N LEU A 14 -18.46 -30.31 -3.66
CA LEU A 14 -17.20 -30.26 -4.39
C LEU A 14 -17.03 -28.93 -5.13
N GLY A 15 -18.09 -28.46 -5.80
CA GLY A 15 -18.11 -27.16 -6.48
C GLY A 15 -17.84 -26.00 -5.53
N GLY A 16 -18.43 -26.03 -4.32
CA GLY A 16 -18.16 -25.04 -3.25
C GLY A 16 -16.71 -25.05 -2.79
N ILE A 17 -16.12 -26.24 -2.58
CA ILE A 17 -14.71 -26.36 -2.18
C ILE A 17 -13.79 -25.82 -3.28
N VAL A 18 -14.00 -26.18 -4.53
CA VAL A 18 -13.22 -25.68 -5.68
C VAL A 18 -13.34 -24.17 -5.82
N HIS A 19 -14.55 -23.63 -5.68
CA HIS A 19 -14.79 -22.18 -5.73
C HIS A 19 -14.01 -21.45 -4.65
N LEU A 20 -14.12 -21.88 -3.38
CA LEU A 20 -13.41 -21.27 -2.26
C LEU A 20 -11.89 -21.36 -2.44
N ALA A 21 -11.38 -22.51 -2.85
CA ALA A 21 -9.95 -22.69 -3.11
C ALA A 21 -9.47 -21.74 -4.21
N THR A 22 -10.22 -21.59 -5.30
CA THR A 22 -9.88 -20.67 -6.39
C THR A 22 -9.85 -19.22 -5.93
N VAL A 23 -10.85 -18.77 -5.17
CA VAL A 23 -10.91 -17.40 -4.66
C VAL A 23 -9.72 -17.08 -3.74
N ILE A 24 -9.34 -18.01 -2.86
CA ILE A 24 -8.21 -17.82 -1.93
C ILE A 24 -6.85 -17.83 -2.64
N ILE A 25 -6.71 -18.64 -3.70
CA ILE A 25 -5.43 -18.79 -4.43
C ILE A 25 -5.26 -17.68 -5.47
N MET A 26 -6.34 -17.16 -6.05
CA MET A 26 -6.33 -16.16 -7.13
C MET A 26 -5.42 -14.97 -6.87
N PRO A 27 -5.42 -14.30 -5.69
CA PRO A 27 -4.53 -13.15 -5.44
C PRO A 27 -3.04 -13.50 -5.52
N ARG A 28 -2.67 -14.75 -5.17
CA ARG A 28 -1.27 -15.21 -5.18
C ARG A 28 -0.79 -15.62 -6.57
N THR A 29 -1.71 -16.02 -7.44
CA THR A 29 -1.40 -16.47 -8.81
C THR A 29 -1.63 -15.40 -9.87
N ALA A 30 -2.19 -14.25 -9.50
CA ALA A 30 -2.45 -13.14 -10.40
C ALA A 30 -1.14 -12.56 -10.96
N THR A 31 -1.00 -12.60 -12.29
CA THR A 31 0.16 -12.04 -13.01
C THR A 31 -0.05 -10.59 -13.46
N GLN A 32 -1.29 -10.10 -13.37
CA GLN A 32 -1.74 -8.78 -13.80
C GLN A 32 -2.22 -7.92 -12.61
N ASP A 33 -1.66 -8.14 -11.42
CA ASP A 33 -1.97 -7.38 -10.21
C ASP A 33 -1.43 -5.94 -10.29
N ALA A 34 -1.86 -5.09 -9.36
CA ALA A 34 -1.45 -3.68 -9.31
C ALA A 34 0.06 -3.57 -9.13
N TYR A 35 0.67 -4.36 -8.25
CA TYR A 35 2.10 -4.35 -8.00
C TYR A 35 2.91 -4.64 -9.28
N SER A 36 2.52 -5.66 -10.06
CA SER A 36 3.20 -6.04 -11.30
C SER A 36 3.01 -4.99 -12.42
N ARG A 37 1.83 -4.38 -12.52
CA ARG A 37 1.57 -3.30 -13.47
C ARG A 37 2.44 -2.08 -13.17
N LEU A 38 2.49 -1.68 -11.91
CA LEU A 38 3.24 -0.51 -11.45
C LEU A 38 4.77 -0.76 -11.50
N ALA A 39 5.21 -2.02 -11.49
CA ALA A 39 6.63 -2.37 -11.61
C ALA A 39 7.29 -1.82 -12.88
N ARG A 40 6.50 -1.62 -13.94
CA ARG A 40 7.03 -1.11 -15.22
C ARG A 40 7.33 0.39 -15.20
N ILE A 41 6.71 1.15 -14.29
CA ILE A 41 6.79 2.60 -14.25
C ILE A 41 7.35 3.15 -12.94
N ALA A 42 7.30 2.36 -11.85
CA ALA A 42 7.70 2.78 -10.52
C ALA A 42 8.95 2.01 -10.06
N PRO A 43 10.11 2.64 -9.96
CA PRO A 43 11.26 2.08 -9.26
C PRO A 43 10.92 1.75 -7.81
N VAL A 44 11.66 0.81 -7.22
CA VAL A 44 11.49 0.44 -5.81
C VAL A 44 11.96 1.59 -4.91
N ASN A 45 11.29 1.78 -3.78
CA ASN A 45 11.59 2.77 -2.75
C ASN A 45 11.65 4.22 -3.29
N THR A 46 10.81 4.50 -4.29
CA THR A 46 10.71 5.82 -4.91
C THR A 46 9.24 6.20 -5.11
N VAL A 47 8.88 7.44 -4.77
CA VAL A 47 7.54 7.95 -5.03
C VAL A 47 7.39 8.35 -6.49
N ILE A 48 6.32 7.90 -7.12
CA ILE A 48 5.91 8.31 -8.46
C ILE A 48 4.46 8.81 -8.43
N SER A 49 4.24 10.02 -8.94
CA SER A 49 2.89 10.54 -9.17
C SER A 49 2.30 9.90 -10.42
N LEU A 50 1.10 9.38 -10.29
CA LEU A 50 0.35 8.88 -11.44
C LEU A 50 -0.36 10.03 -12.17
N PRO A 51 -0.45 9.98 -13.50
CA PRO A 51 -1.24 10.95 -14.25
C PRO A 51 -2.72 10.87 -13.84
N ALA A 52 -3.41 11.99 -13.89
CA ALA A 52 -4.86 12.02 -13.67
C ALA A 52 -5.56 11.06 -14.66
N PRO A 53 -6.53 10.28 -14.21
CA PRO A 53 -7.23 9.35 -15.08
C PRO A 53 -8.02 10.12 -16.14
N THR A 54 -7.84 9.69 -17.39
CA THR A 54 -8.65 10.17 -18.52
C THR A 54 -9.49 9.01 -19.07
N PRO A 55 -10.62 9.28 -19.71
CA PRO A 55 -11.41 8.23 -20.36
C PRO A 55 -10.54 7.40 -21.31
N GLY A 56 -10.43 6.10 -21.05
CA GLY A 56 -9.62 5.16 -21.84
C GLY A 56 -8.10 5.21 -21.59
N GLY A 57 -7.59 6.12 -20.75
CA GLY A 57 -6.15 6.33 -20.52
C GLY A 57 -5.69 6.21 -19.06
N ALA A 58 -6.49 5.60 -18.18
CA ALA A 58 -6.10 5.43 -16.77
C ALA A 58 -4.97 4.39 -16.61
N THR A 59 -3.93 4.72 -15.83
CA THR A 59 -2.81 3.82 -15.50
C THR A 59 -3.28 2.58 -14.75
N MET A 60 -4.26 2.75 -13.87
CA MET A 60 -4.90 1.69 -13.09
C MET A 60 -6.42 1.72 -13.32
N PRO A 61 -7.09 0.57 -13.26
CA PRO A 61 -8.55 0.55 -13.34
C PRO A 61 -9.15 1.24 -12.10
N PHE A 62 -10.33 1.85 -12.28
CA PHE A 62 -11.12 2.43 -11.20
C PHE A 62 -10.43 3.56 -10.42
N MET A 63 -9.49 4.28 -11.04
CA MET A 63 -8.94 5.50 -10.45
C MET A 63 -10.03 6.57 -10.37
N ASP A 64 -10.17 7.18 -9.19
CA ASP A 64 -11.10 8.29 -8.99
C ASP A 64 -10.47 9.60 -9.51
N PRO A 65 -11.11 10.31 -10.45
CA PRO A 65 -10.58 11.56 -10.98
C PRO A 65 -10.57 12.72 -9.98
N ALA A 66 -11.26 12.60 -8.84
CA ALA A 66 -11.21 13.60 -7.77
C ALA A 66 -9.93 13.52 -6.92
N PHE A 67 -9.12 12.47 -7.09
CA PHE A 67 -7.89 12.29 -6.33
C PHE A 67 -6.64 12.38 -7.19
N ALA A 68 -5.71 13.21 -6.77
CA ALA A 68 -4.32 13.04 -7.15
C ALA A 68 -3.77 11.80 -6.45
N THR A 69 -3.05 10.94 -7.19
CA THR A 69 -2.52 9.67 -6.66
C THR A 69 -1.02 9.58 -6.92
N ALA A 70 -0.27 9.26 -5.88
CA ALA A 70 1.13 8.86 -5.99
C ALA A 70 1.31 7.48 -5.36
N ILE A 71 2.33 6.78 -5.80
CA ILE A 71 2.64 5.43 -5.34
C ILE A 71 4.11 5.31 -4.96
N CYS A 72 4.41 4.46 -3.98
CA CYS A 72 5.75 3.95 -3.73
C CYS A 72 5.66 2.42 -3.66
N ARG A 73 6.43 1.73 -4.52
CA ARG A 73 6.66 0.29 -4.39
C ARG A 73 7.79 0.11 -3.38
N TYR A 74 7.51 -0.52 -2.25
CA TYR A 74 8.53 -0.74 -1.23
C TYR A 74 9.18 -2.11 -1.32
N ASP A 75 10.45 -2.17 -0.89
CA ASP A 75 11.22 -3.37 -0.65
C ASP A 75 12.05 -3.16 0.63
N LEU A 76 11.75 -3.96 1.66
CA LEU A 76 12.35 -3.90 3.00
C LEU A 76 13.52 -4.90 3.16
N SER A 77 13.94 -5.57 2.10
CA SER A 77 15.00 -6.59 2.16
C SER A 77 16.36 -6.06 2.57
N LYS A 78 16.58 -4.74 2.45
CA LYS A 78 17.86 -4.08 2.76
C LYS A 78 17.79 -3.11 3.94
N GLY A 79 16.67 -3.05 4.65
CA GLY A 79 16.46 -2.14 5.77
C GLY A 79 15.03 -1.60 5.83
N THR A 80 14.78 -0.72 6.78
CA THR A 80 13.49 -0.06 6.97
C THR A 80 13.24 1.02 5.93
N LEU A 81 12.01 1.54 5.84
CA LEU A 81 11.64 2.57 4.90
C LEU A 81 11.05 3.77 5.64
N LYS A 82 11.64 4.94 5.46
CA LYS A 82 11.05 6.20 5.91
C LYS A 82 10.16 6.78 4.83
N LEU A 83 8.89 7.00 5.18
CA LEU A 83 7.92 7.69 4.34
C LEU A 83 7.61 9.06 4.94
N THR A 84 7.72 10.11 4.13
CA THR A 84 7.36 11.48 4.50
C THR A 84 6.37 12.00 3.47
N VAL A 85 5.16 12.36 3.90
CA VAL A 85 4.08 12.79 3.02
C VAL A 85 3.54 14.15 3.48
N PRO A 86 3.68 15.21 2.69
CA PRO A 86 3.00 16.48 2.94
C PRO A 86 1.48 16.31 2.83
N VAL A 87 0.76 16.96 3.73
CA VAL A 87 -0.71 16.93 3.76
C VAL A 87 -1.27 18.01 2.85
N SER A 88 -2.24 17.66 2.01
CA SER A 88 -2.99 18.61 1.19
C SER A 88 -3.98 19.42 2.02
N LEU A 89 -4.48 20.53 1.45
CA LEU A 89 -5.43 21.40 2.14
C LEU A 89 -6.80 20.76 2.40
N ALA A 90 -7.20 19.79 1.56
CA ALA A 90 -8.52 19.19 1.64
C ALA A 90 -8.50 17.86 2.42
N TYR A 91 -7.81 16.87 1.92
CA TYR A 91 -7.73 15.54 2.52
C TYR A 91 -6.55 14.78 1.93
N THR A 92 -5.79 14.10 2.78
CA THR A 92 -4.70 13.22 2.35
C THR A 92 -4.82 11.88 3.05
N SER A 93 -4.68 10.79 2.32
CA SER A 93 -4.64 9.44 2.87
C SER A 93 -3.46 8.64 2.33
N ILE A 94 -2.95 7.76 3.16
CA ILE A 94 -1.89 6.82 2.84
C ILE A 94 -2.43 5.43 3.15
N SER A 95 -2.36 4.52 2.18
CA SER A 95 -2.81 3.14 2.33
C SER A 95 -1.68 2.19 1.97
N PHE A 96 -1.52 1.14 2.76
CA PHE A 96 -0.45 0.16 2.64
C PHE A 96 -1.03 -1.17 2.22
N TYR A 97 -0.41 -1.77 1.21
CA TYR A 97 -0.83 -3.03 0.61
C TYR A 97 0.35 -4.01 0.60
N THR A 98 0.03 -5.27 0.84
CA THR A 98 1.00 -6.36 0.64
C THR A 98 1.38 -6.50 -0.84
N ARG A 99 2.36 -7.37 -1.12
CA ARG A 99 2.70 -7.77 -2.50
C ARG A 99 1.49 -8.33 -3.28
N TYR A 100 0.49 -8.83 -2.58
CA TYR A 100 -0.72 -9.46 -3.13
C TYR A 100 -1.95 -8.54 -3.11
N ASP A 101 -1.73 -7.22 -3.07
CA ASP A 101 -2.76 -6.19 -3.08
C ASP A 101 -3.76 -6.24 -1.89
N VAL A 102 -3.39 -6.92 -0.79
CA VAL A 102 -4.18 -6.95 0.45
C VAL A 102 -3.83 -5.72 1.28
N ALA A 103 -4.83 -4.86 1.54
CA ALA A 103 -4.66 -3.72 2.43
C ALA A 103 -4.47 -4.20 3.89
N TYR A 104 -3.46 -3.67 4.60
CA TYR A 104 -3.20 -4.02 5.99
C TYR A 104 -3.13 -2.81 6.92
N TYR A 105 -2.85 -1.62 6.40
CA TYR A 105 -2.84 -0.39 7.20
C TYR A 105 -3.28 0.81 6.36
N ALA A 106 -3.89 1.80 7.01
CA ALA A 106 -4.21 3.08 6.40
C ALA A 106 -4.22 4.20 7.45
N ILE A 107 -3.76 5.38 7.04
CA ILE A 107 -3.79 6.59 7.87
C ILE A 107 -4.19 7.78 7.01
N ASN A 108 -4.77 8.79 7.62
CA ASN A 108 -5.12 10.04 6.96
C ASN A 108 -4.61 11.25 7.77
N ASP A 109 -4.70 12.43 7.16
CA ASP A 109 -4.29 13.70 7.74
C ASP A 109 -4.98 14.02 9.07
N ARG A 110 -6.25 13.62 9.23
CA ARG A 110 -7.02 13.85 10.47
C ARG A 110 -6.51 13.00 11.63
N ALA A 111 -6.19 11.73 11.35
CA ALA A 111 -5.64 10.82 12.36
C ALA A 111 -4.20 11.21 12.73
N ALA A 112 -3.43 11.71 11.77
CA ALA A 112 -2.06 12.14 12.00
C ALA A 112 -1.96 13.49 12.77
N GLY A 113 -2.96 14.37 12.61
CA GLY A 113 -3.00 15.67 13.30
C GLY A 113 -1.86 16.63 12.96
N ARG A 114 -1.09 16.36 11.90
CA ARG A 114 0.12 17.08 11.49
C ARG A 114 0.04 17.52 10.03
N ARG A 115 0.80 18.54 9.65
CA ARG A 115 0.90 19.00 8.25
C ARG A 115 1.77 18.10 7.37
N VAL A 116 2.60 17.27 7.99
CA VAL A 116 3.43 16.28 7.33
C VAL A 116 3.25 14.98 8.10
N ILE A 117 2.93 13.92 7.38
CA ILE A 117 2.85 12.57 7.93
C ILE A 117 4.22 11.94 7.74
N GLU A 118 4.90 11.65 8.85
CA GLU A 118 6.14 10.88 8.86
C GLU A 118 5.87 9.55 9.51
N LEU A 119 6.31 8.48 8.85
CA LEU A 119 6.22 7.13 9.38
C LEU A 119 7.40 6.28 8.93
N GLU A 120 7.65 5.26 9.69
CA GLU A 120 8.63 4.23 9.38
C GLU A 120 7.94 2.90 9.12
N LEU A 121 8.26 2.31 7.98
CA LEU A 121 7.74 1.00 7.56
C LEU A 121 8.83 -0.03 7.71
N MET A 122 8.54 -1.11 8.40
CA MET A 122 9.45 -2.22 8.65
C MET A 122 8.70 -3.54 8.73
N THR A 123 9.40 -4.64 8.71
CA THR A 123 8.81 -5.95 9.03
C THR A 123 8.71 -6.13 10.54
N VAL A 124 7.84 -7.05 10.99
CA VAL A 124 7.74 -7.43 12.41
C VAL A 124 9.09 -7.90 12.97
N ASP A 125 9.87 -8.63 12.16
CA ASP A 125 11.19 -9.10 12.58
C ASP A 125 12.19 -7.95 12.75
N GLN A 126 12.16 -6.94 11.87
CA GLN A 126 12.97 -5.72 12.01
C GLN A 126 12.55 -4.89 13.23
N HIS A 127 11.24 -4.79 13.46
CA HIS A 127 10.71 -4.09 14.63
C HIS A 127 11.17 -4.73 15.94
N ASN A 128 11.12 -6.05 16.04
CA ASN A 128 11.58 -6.78 17.21
C ASN A 128 13.10 -6.69 17.48
N GLN A 129 13.88 -6.21 16.53
CA GLN A 129 15.32 -6.01 16.66
C GLN A 129 15.70 -4.60 17.13
N ILE A 130 14.74 -3.70 17.24
CA ILE A 130 14.97 -2.34 17.77
C ILE A 130 15.25 -2.47 19.27
N PRO A 131 16.36 -1.94 19.80
CA PRO A 131 16.65 -1.94 21.22
C PRO A 131 15.59 -1.16 22.02
N GLU A 132 15.20 -1.67 23.19
CA GLU A 132 14.19 -1.03 24.07
C GLU A 132 14.55 0.41 24.46
N ASP A 133 15.85 0.73 24.52
CA ASP A 133 16.33 2.09 24.83
C ASP A 133 16.08 3.10 23.70
N GLU A 134 15.90 2.65 22.45
CA GLU A 134 15.50 3.49 21.32
C GLU A 134 13.98 3.69 21.26
N ASP A 135 13.20 2.80 21.85
CA ASP A 135 11.73 2.88 21.88
C ASP A 135 11.22 4.15 22.60
N VAL A 136 11.97 4.69 23.54
CA VAL A 136 11.60 5.92 24.26
C VAL A 136 11.61 7.14 23.33
N THR A 137 12.45 7.12 22.29
CA THR A 137 12.47 8.15 21.23
C THR A 137 11.46 7.83 20.12
N ALA A 138 11.04 6.58 20.02
CA ALA A 138 10.07 6.08 19.03
C ALA A 138 8.61 6.44 19.38
N ALA A 139 8.32 6.86 20.62
CA ALA A 139 6.97 7.27 21.05
C ALA A 139 6.39 8.41 20.19
N ASP A 140 7.23 9.16 19.47
CA ASP A 140 6.84 10.21 18.51
C ASP A 140 6.87 9.73 17.04
N ARG A 141 7.34 8.51 16.76
CA ARG A 141 7.42 7.93 15.42
C ARG A 141 6.23 7.00 15.19
N LEU A 142 5.56 7.20 14.07
CA LEU A 142 4.55 6.26 13.63
C LEU A 142 5.25 5.08 12.93
N ILE A 143 5.27 3.94 13.59
CA ILE A 143 5.81 2.70 13.04
C ILE A 143 4.66 1.88 12.46
N VAL A 144 4.86 1.34 11.26
CA VAL A 144 3.91 0.46 10.58
C VAL A 144 4.59 -0.87 10.28
N ASP A 145 4.02 -1.95 10.81
CA ASP A 145 4.52 -3.30 10.58
C ASP A 145 3.96 -3.88 9.29
N SER A 146 4.86 -4.22 8.38
CA SER A 146 4.50 -4.86 7.12
C SER A 146 4.50 -6.38 7.26
N PRO A 147 3.42 -7.06 6.81
CA PRO A 147 3.37 -8.52 6.79
C PRO A 147 4.16 -9.14 5.63
N THR A 148 4.70 -8.33 4.72
CA THR A 148 5.47 -8.78 3.55
C THR A 148 6.69 -7.89 3.32
N LEU A 149 7.79 -8.48 2.85
CA LEU A 149 9.03 -7.74 2.51
C LEU A 149 8.82 -6.72 1.39
N THR A 150 7.89 -6.97 0.50
CA THR A 150 7.60 -6.07 -0.63
C THR A 150 6.11 -5.78 -0.69
N GLY A 151 5.75 -4.60 -1.20
CA GLY A 151 4.37 -4.21 -1.36
C GLY A 151 4.22 -2.82 -1.97
N LEU A 152 3.06 -2.22 -1.74
CA LEU A 152 2.68 -0.96 -2.36
C LEU A 152 2.15 0.01 -1.32
N ILE A 153 2.59 1.26 -1.42
CA ILE A 153 2.02 2.39 -0.69
C ILE A 153 1.28 3.27 -1.70
N ALA A 154 0.02 3.54 -1.45
CA ALA A 154 -0.79 4.47 -2.23
C ALA A 154 -1.04 5.74 -1.42
N ILE A 155 -0.61 6.88 -1.95
CA ILE A 155 -0.79 8.22 -1.39
C ILE A 155 -1.85 8.92 -2.23
N ARG A 156 -2.90 9.43 -1.61
CA ARG A 156 -4.00 10.11 -2.30
C ARG A 156 -4.28 11.46 -1.66
N ALA A 157 -4.41 12.48 -2.49
CA ALA A 157 -4.83 13.82 -2.08
C ALA A 157 -6.11 14.21 -2.82
N LEU A 158 -7.13 14.60 -2.08
CA LEU A 158 -8.41 15.03 -2.64
C LEU A 158 -8.26 16.41 -3.30
N ALA A 159 -8.76 16.53 -4.52
CA ALA A 159 -9.00 17.78 -5.22
C ALA A 159 -10.53 17.99 -5.34
N PRO A 160 -11.18 18.68 -4.37
CA PRO A 160 -12.64 18.86 -4.38
C PRO A 160 -13.17 19.52 -5.63
N GLU A 161 -12.32 20.29 -6.30
CA GLU A 161 -12.61 20.97 -7.56
C GLU A 161 -11.48 20.70 -8.54
N ALA A 162 -11.81 20.58 -9.83
CA ALA A 162 -10.84 20.30 -10.90
C ALA A 162 -9.66 21.30 -10.94
N ARG A 163 -9.89 22.57 -10.58
CA ARG A 163 -8.87 23.60 -10.51
C ARG A 163 -7.82 23.37 -9.41
N LEU A 164 -8.14 22.55 -8.39
CA LEU A 164 -7.24 22.24 -7.30
C LEU A 164 -6.39 20.98 -7.58
N MET A 165 -6.66 20.27 -8.66
CA MET A 165 -5.90 19.07 -9.05
C MET A 165 -4.39 19.33 -9.19
N PRO A 166 -3.91 20.40 -9.85
CA PRO A 166 -2.48 20.68 -9.93
C PRO A 166 -1.83 20.88 -8.55
N THR A 167 -2.53 21.55 -7.63
CA THR A 167 -2.05 21.74 -6.24
C THR A 167 -1.99 20.43 -5.48
N ALA A 168 -3.01 19.58 -5.57
CA ALA A 168 -3.01 18.26 -4.96
C ALA A 168 -1.87 17.40 -5.53
N GLN A 169 -1.67 17.40 -6.84
CA GLN A 169 -0.58 16.68 -7.52
C GLN A 169 0.80 17.16 -7.06
N SER A 170 1.03 18.48 -7.00
CA SER A 170 2.31 19.02 -6.53
C SER A 170 2.59 18.69 -5.07
N THR A 171 1.56 18.66 -4.22
CA THR A 171 1.70 18.29 -2.81
C THR A 171 2.17 16.85 -2.66
N ILE A 172 1.49 15.89 -3.31
CA ILE A 172 1.89 14.47 -3.20
C ILE A 172 3.17 14.14 -3.96
N ALA A 173 3.53 14.91 -4.99
CA ALA A 173 4.80 14.75 -5.70
C ALA A 173 6.02 15.10 -4.81
N ALA A 174 5.81 15.90 -3.77
CA ALA A 174 6.85 16.20 -2.78
C ALA A 174 7.01 15.10 -1.70
N ALA A 175 6.19 14.05 -1.72
CA ALA A 175 6.34 12.91 -0.84
C ALA A 175 7.66 12.19 -1.11
N GLN A 176 8.24 11.63 -0.05
CA GLN A 176 9.51 10.91 -0.13
C GLN A 176 9.34 9.52 0.47
N CYS A 177 9.89 8.54 -0.23
CA CYS A 177 9.93 7.15 0.16
C CYS A 177 11.39 6.72 0.06
N LYS A 178 12.08 6.67 1.21
CA LYS A 178 13.53 6.44 1.26
C LYS A 178 13.84 5.26 2.13
N GLN A 179 14.67 4.36 1.62
CA GLN A 179 15.23 3.30 2.41
C GLN A 179 16.19 3.88 3.45
N GLN A 180 16.10 3.38 4.67
CA GLN A 180 17.09 3.59 5.72
C GLN A 180 17.94 2.33 5.79
N ASP A 181 19.24 2.50 5.69
CA ASP A 181 20.16 1.41 5.92
C ASP A 181 19.99 0.94 7.37
N GLU A 182 19.95 -0.36 7.57
CA GLU A 182 19.93 -0.98 8.89
C GLU A 182 21.12 -0.42 9.70
N PRO A 183 20.93 0.08 10.91
CA PRO A 183 22.04 0.51 11.73
C PRO A 183 23.00 -0.68 11.84
N LYS A 184 24.21 -0.53 11.33
CA LYS A 184 25.25 -1.56 11.45
C LYS A 184 25.38 -1.87 12.93
N SER A 185 24.86 -3.02 13.34
CA SER A 185 25.11 -3.58 14.67
C SER A 185 26.60 -3.47 14.95
N ALA A 186 26.98 -2.59 15.89
CA ALA A 186 28.34 -2.56 16.40
C ALA A 186 28.60 -3.92 17.05
N ARG A 187 29.42 -4.73 16.39
CA ARG A 187 29.98 -5.95 16.97
C ARG A 187 30.98 -5.60 18.03
#